data_74ce4fc6ef07208077766860383be2bc
#
_entry.id   74ce4fc6ef07208077766860383be2bc
#
_cell.length_a   1.000
_cell.length_b   1.000
_cell.length_c   1.000
_cell.angle_alpha   90.00
_cell.angle_beta   90.00
_cell.angle_gamma   90.00
#
_symmetry.space_group_name_H-M   'P 1'
#
loop_
_entity.id
_entity.type
_entity.pdbx_description
1 polymer ?
#
loop_
_entity_poly.entity_id
_entity_poly.type
_entity_poly.pdbx_seq_one_letter_code
_entity_poly.pdbx_strand_id
1 'polypeptide(L)'
;IAGFSKFHFTRLFKQIMNISCYDYLINRRLMEAEKLLIQPELSIMQIAMKSGFSSLATFNRLFKTKKHCTPTEYRAFLRNTPTLSDKTS
;
A
#
# COMPACT_ATOMS: atom_id res chain seq x y z
N ILE A 1 -14.92 -9.71 20.67
CA ILE A 1 -15.61 -9.50 21.32
C ILE A 1 -16.96 -9.73 21.25
N ALA A 2 -17.33 -10.12 22.27
CA ALA A 2 -18.60 -10.54 22.29
C ALA A 2 -19.38 -9.39 21.89
N GLY A 3 -20.31 -9.54 21.24
CA GLY A 3 -21.19 -8.48 20.94
C GLY A 3 -20.98 -7.78 19.64
N PHE A 4 -19.79 -7.87 19.08
CA PHE A 4 -19.61 -7.20 17.85
C PHE A 4 -19.42 -8.16 16.75
N SER A 5 -20.21 -8.02 15.70
CA SER A 5 -20.04 -8.88 14.57
C SER A 5 -19.07 -8.12 13.69
N LYS A 6 -18.56 -8.82 12.70
CA LYS A 6 -17.68 -8.22 11.77
C LYS A 6 -18.37 -7.10 11.03
N PHE A 7 -19.62 -7.28 10.69
CA PHE A 7 -20.36 -6.26 9.97
C PHE A 7 -20.55 -5.00 10.79
N HIS A 8 -20.78 -5.17 12.07
CA HIS A 8 -21.02 -4.02 12.93
C HIS A 8 -19.75 -3.18 13.03
N PHE A 9 -18.62 -3.83 13.18
CA PHE A 9 -17.36 -3.12 13.27
C PHE A 9 -17.06 -2.38 11.98
N THR A 10 -17.29 -3.01 10.85
CA THR A 10 -17.01 -2.40 9.56
C THR A 10 -17.87 -1.15 9.36
N ARG A 11 -19.10 -1.21 9.79
CA ARG A 11 -19.98 -0.07 9.62
C ARG A 11 -19.52 1.10 10.48
N LEU A 12 -19.12 0.82 11.71
CA LEU A 12 -18.66 1.86 12.60
C LEU A 12 -17.36 2.46 12.07
N PHE A 13 -16.47 1.62 11.56
CA PHE A 13 -15.20 2.09 11.06
C PHE A 13 -15.43 3.07 9.92
N LYS A 14 -16.35 2.74 9.03
CA LYS A 14 -16.64 3.61 7.90
C LYS A 14 -17.21 4.94 8.34
N GLN A 15 -18.04 4.92 9.37
CA GLN A 15 -18.64 6.15 9.85
C GLN A 15 -17.59 7.06 10.45
N ILE A 16 -16.68 6.52 11.19
CA ILE A 16 -15.66 7.32 11.85
C ILE A 16 -14.56 7.76 10.90
N MET A 17 -14.07 6.84 10.09
CA MET A 17 -12.95 7.13 9.21
C MET A 17 -13.34 7.60 7.83
N ASN A 18 -14.61 7.44 7.51
CA ASN A 18 -15.13 7.82 6.21
C ASN A 18 -14.53 6.99 5.08
N ILE A 19 -14.04 5.81 5.38
CA ILE A 19 -13.55 4.88 4.37
C ILE A 19 -13.85 3.50 4.89
N SER A 20 -13.88 2.51 4.00
CA SER A 20 -14.18 1.17 4.42
C SER A 20 -12.97 0.60 5.16
N CYS A 21 -13.23 -0.41 5.98
CA CYS A 21 -12.16 -1.07 6.71
C CYS A 21 -11.17 -1.71 5.74
N TYR A 22 -11.68 -2.25 4.64
CA TYR A 22 -10.83 -2.87 3.65
C TYR A 22 -9.90 -1.84 3.02
N ASP A 23 -10.44 -0.67 2.65
CA ASP A 23 -9.62 0.36 2.03
C ASP A 23 -8.56 0.86 2.99
N TYR A 24 -8.90 0.99 4.26
CA TYR A 24 -7.93 1.42 5.25
C TYR A 24 -6.78 0.41 5.34
N LEU A 25 -7.11 -0.88 5.37
CA LEU A 25 -6.11 -1.92 5.46
C LEU A 25 -5.20 -1.91 4.23
N ILE A 26 -5.79 -1.79 3.05
CA ILE A 26 -5.01 -1.77 1.83
C ILE A 26 -4.09 -0.55 1.80
N ASN A 27 -4.58 0.60 2.21
CA ASN A 27 -3.76 1.80 2.22
C ASN A 27 -2.56 1.62 3.16
N ARG A 28 -2.78 0.99 4.33
CA ARG A 28 -1.69 0.75 5.27
C ARG A 28 -0.66 -0.20 4.67
N ARG A 29 -1.12 -1.24 3.98
CA ARG A 29 -0.22 -2.18 3.36
C ARG A 29 0.59 -1.54 2.24
N LEU A 30 -0.06 -0.65 1.48
CA LEU A 30 0.64 0.04 0.41
C LEU A 30 1.68 1.01 0.96
N MET A 31 1.39 1.64 2.10
CA MET A 31 2.37 2.53 2.71
C MET A 31 3.60 1.74 3.14
N GLU A 32 3.39 0.53 3.65
CA GLU A 32 4.51 -0.29 4.05
C GLU A 32 5.32 -0.71 2.82
N ALA A 33 4.62 -1.03 1.72
CA ALA A 33 5.30 -1.40 0.50
C ALA A 33 6.14 -0.26 -0.05
N GLU A 34 5.64 0.97 0.06
CA GLU A 34 6.39 2.12 -0.41
C GLU A 34 7.71 2.24 0.33
N LYS A 35 7.70 1.99 1.63
CA LYS A 35 8.93 2.05 2.40
C LYS A 35 9.91 0.98 1.96
N LEU A 36 9.40 -0.20 1.63
CA LEU A 36 10.25 -1.29 1.22
C LEU A 36 10.78 -1.10 -0.20
N LEU A 37 10.06 -0.39 -1.03
CA LEU A 37 10.49 -0.17 -2.40
C LEU A 37 11.78 0.65 -2.49
N ILE A 38 12.10 1.36 -1.43
CA ILE A 38 13.32 2.15 -1.41
C ILE A 38 14.53 1.23 -1.30
N GLN A 39 14.34 0.03 -0.77
CA GLN A 39 15.43 -0.91 -0.58
C GLN A 39 15.69 -1.72 -1.83
N PRO A 40 16.79 -1.47 -2.53
CA PRO A 40 17.03 -2.13 -3.82
C PRO A 40 17.27 -3.63 -3.73
N GLU A 41 17.66 -4.13 -2.60
CA GLU A 41 17.90 -5.54 -2.45
C GLU A 41 16.63 -6.38 -2.40
N LEU A 42 15.47 -5.77 -2.20
CA LEU A 42 14.24 -6.54 -2.14
C LEU A 42 13.58 -6.61 -3.50
N SER A 43 13.08 -7.79 -3.86
CA SER A 43 12.39 -7.94 -5.13
C SER A 43 10.96 -7.47 -4.93
N ILE A 44 10.28 -7.20 -6.00
CA ILE A 44 8.89 -6.75 -5.92
C ILE A 44 8.03 -7.81 -5.26
N MET A 45 8.30 -9.09 -5.54
CA MET A 45 7.56 -10.16 -4.92
C MET A 45 7.79 -10.19 -3.41
N GLN A 46 9.03 -10.00 -2.97
CA GLN A 46 9.32 -9.98 -1.56
C GLN A 46 8.60 -8.83 -0.88
N ILE A 47 8.57 -7.69 -1.53
CA ILE A 47 7.89 -6.52 -0.99
C ILE A 47 6.39 -6.79 -0.85
N ALA A 48 5.80 -7.43 -1.86
CA ALA A 48 4.38 -7.75 -1.79
C ALA A 48 4.08 -8.63 -0.59
N MET A 49 4.90 -9.67 -0.40
CA MET A 49 4.66 -10.58 0.71
C MET A 49 4.91 -9.93 2.05
N LYS A 50 5.97 -9.15 2.17
CA LYS A 50 6.28 -8.49 3.43
C LYS A 50 5.26 -7.44 3.78
N SER A 51 4.59 -6.88 2.80
CA SER A 51 3.58 -5.87 3.04
C SER A 51 2.21 -6.46 3.36
N GLY A 52 2.08 -7.76 3.29
CA GLY A 52 0.83 -8.41 3.66
C GLY A 52 -0.09 -8.77 2.52
N PHE A 53 0.38 -8.69 1.29
CA PHE A 53 -0.46 -9.07 0.15
C PHE A 53 -0.36 -10.57 -0.09
N SER A 54 -1.47 -11.17 -0.51
CA SER A 54 -1.49 -12.60 -0.70
C SER A 54 -0.86 -13.06 -2.00
N SER A 55 -0.75 -12.18 -2.98
CA SER A 55 -0.11 -12.56 -4.23
C SER A 55 0.48 -11.34 -4.91
N LEU A 56 1.43 -11.59 -5.78
CA LEU A 56 2.07 -10.52 -6.51
C LEU A 56 1.07 -9.84 -7.45
N ALA A 57 0.20 -10.62 -8.07
CA ALA A 57 -0.78 -10.06 -8.99
C ALA A 57 -1.71 -9.08 -8.28
N THR A 58 -2.16 -9.44 -7.09
CA THR A 58 -3.03 -8.56 -6.32
C THR A 58 -2.29 -7.30 -5.93
N PHE A 59 -1.04 -7.44 -5.51
CA PHE A 59 -0.23 -6.30 -5.12
C PHE A 59 -0.07 -5.34 -6.29
N ASN A 60 0.29 -5.85 -7.47
CA ASN A 60 0.48 -5.01 -8.63
C ASN A 60 -0.81 -4.28 -9.02
N ARG A 61 -1.91 -5.00 -8.99
CA ARG A 61 -3.20 -4.40 -9.37
C ARG A 61 -3.61 -3.29 -8.40
N LEU A 62 -3.53 -3.58 -7.12
CA LEU A 62 -3.94 -2.60 -6.13
C LEU A 62 -2.99 -1.41 -6.07
N PHE A 63 -1.70 -1.66 -6.23
CA PHE A 63 -0.73 -0.58 -6.21
C PHE A 63 -1.01 0.36 -7.39
N LYS A 64 -1.22 -0.20 -8.58
CA LYS A 64 -1.49 0.61 -9.74
C LYS A 64 -2.78 1.40 -9.60
N THR A 65 -3.80 0.77 -9.03
CA THR A 65 -5.07 1.44 -8.84
C THR A 65 -4.95 2.62 -7.89
N LYS A 66 -4.21 2.44 -6.82
CA LYS A 66 -4.11 3.49 -5.80
C LYS A 66 -3.03 4.52 -6.08
N LYS A 67 -1.93 4.10 -6.70
CA LYS A 67 -0.80 5.00 -6.92
C LYS A 67 -0.65 5.43 -8.37
N HIS A 68 -1.46 4.87 -9.26
CA HIS A 68 -1.46 5.22 -10.69
C HIS A 68 -0.20 4.81 -11.42
N CYS A 69 0.59 3.91 -10.84
CA CYS A 69 1.76 3.36 -11.51
C CYS A 69 2.08 2.02 -10.89
N THR A 70 2.83 1.20 -11.59
CA THR A 70 3.17 -0.11 -11.05
C THR A 70 4.27 0.04 -10.00
N PRO A 71 4.44 -0.96 -9.13
CA PRO A 71 5.51 -0.90 -8.14
C PRO A 71 6.89 -0.77 -8.77
N THR A 72 7.10 -1.41 -9.92
CA THR A 72 8.37 -1.32 -10.61
C THR A 72 8.61 0.09 -11.13
N GLU A 73 7.56 0.71 -11.69
CA GLU A 73 7.67 2.08 -12.17
C GLU A 73 7.94 3.02 -11.02
N TYR A 74 7.29 2.79 -9.90
CA TYR A 74 7.46 3.63 -8.73
C TYR A 74 8.90 3.56 -8.22
N ARG A 75 9.45 2.34 -8.20
CA ARG A 75 10.83 2.17 -7.76
C ARG A 75 11.81 2.88 -8.71
N ALA A 76 11.55 2.79 -10.01
CA ALA A 76 12.39 3.45 -10.99
C ALA A 76 12.34 4.95 -10.80
N PHE A 77 11.15 5.46 -10.49
CA PHE A 77 10.99 6.88 -10.28
C PHE A 77 11.80 7.31 -9.05
N LEU A 78 11.76 6.55 -7.98
CA LEU A 78 12.51 6.87 -6.79
C LEU A 78 14.00 6.90 -7.05
N ARG A 79 14.49 6.01 -7.91
CA ARG A 79 15.90 5.99 -8.19
C ARG A 79 16.34 7.13 -9.04
N ASN A 80 15.49 7.57 -9.92
CA ASN A 80 15.84 8.60 -10.87
C ASN A 80 15.60 10.04 -10.42
N THR A 81 15.01 10.22 -9.25
CA THR A 81 14.74 11.57 -8.82
C THR A 81 15.15 11.82 -7.39
N PRO A 82 16.33 11.46 -7.02
CA PRO A 82 16.77 11.60 -5.64
C PRO A 82 16.86 13.03 -5.23
N THR A 83 17.45 13.85 -6.04
CA THR A 83 17.64 15.19 -5.62
C THR A 83 16.44 15.95 -5.84
N LEU A 84 15.68 15.56 -6.77
CA LEU A 84 14.52 16.24 -7.10
C LEU A 84 13.66 16.46 -5.93
N SER A 85 13.49 15.46 -5.15
CA SER A 85 12.59 15.56 -4.07
C SER A 85 12.98 16.68 -3.16
N ASP A 86 14.20 16.99 -3.09
CA ASP A 86 14.62 18.01 -2.23
C ASP A 86 14.18 19.29 -2.71
N LYS A 87 14.38 19.56 -3.93
CA LYS A 87 14.07 20.74 -4.42
C LYS A 87 12.71 20.98 -4.50
N THR A 88 12.00 20.07 -4.81
CA THR A 88 10.72 20.28 -5.03
C THR A 88 10.16 20.72 -3.90
N SER A 89 10.64 20.29 -3.04
CA SER A 89 10.10 20.60 -1.90
C SER A 89 9.79 21.81 -1.91
#